data_33d793d398897c460d878afe4bba917a
#
_entry.id   33d793d398897c460d878afe4bba917a
#
_cell.length_a   1.000
_cell.length_b   1.000
_cell.length_c   1.000
_cell.angle_alpha   90.00
_cell.angle_beta   90.00
_cell.angle_gamma   90.00
#
_symmetry.space_group_name_H-M   'P 1'
#
loop_
_entity.id
_entity.type
_entity.pdbx_description
1 polymer ?
#
loop_
_entity_poly.entity_id
_entity_poly.type
_entity_poly.pdbx_seq_one_letter_code
_entity_poly.pdbx_strand_id
1 'polypeptide(L)'
;MSIQKATLHELESLTELFDLYRVFYEQTSDLGRAREFLRERLTNGESVVFMAFDEGNPIGFVQLYPSFSSVSMMRSWVLNDLFVKESARKKGFGEELLNAAIAFARETGAKGVSLETGKDNVKAQKLYEKIGFARETNHFYYFTI
;
A
#
# COMPACT_ATOMS: atom_id res chain seq x y z
N MET A 1 7.03 -8.62 -15.81
CA MET A 1 6.61 -7.82 -14.66
C MET A 1 5.79 -6.64 -15.13
N SER A 2 4.62 -6.42 -14.53
CA SER A 2 3.83 -5.21 -14.79
C SER A 2 3.21 -4.68 -13.50
N ILE A 3 3.03 -3.35 -13.45
CA ILE A 3 2.35 -2.67 -12.35
C ILE A 3 1.12 -1.98 -12.95
N GLN A 4 -0.04 -2.22 -12.38
CA GLN A 4 -1.31 -1.66 -12.88
C GLN A 4 -2.11 -1.06 -11.73
N LYS A 5 -2.77 0.07 -12.01
CA LYS A 5 -3.73 0.63 -11.07
C LYS A 5 -4.96 -0.27 -11.05
N ALA A 6 -5.34 -0.74 -9.88
CA ALA A 6 -6.47 -1.63 -9.71
C ALA A 6 -7.80 -0.89 -9.88
N THR A 7 -8.76 -1.57 -10.48
CA THR A 7 -10.16 -1.14 -10.57
C THR A 7 -11.03 -2.26 -9.99
N LEU A 8 -12.36 -2.11 -10.06
CA LEU A 8 -13.26 -3.17 -9.63
C LEU A 8 -13.11 -4.47 -10.45
N HIS A 9 -12.50 -4.39 -11.64
CA HIS A 9 -12.21 -5.58 -12.45
C HIS A 9 -11.21 -6.51 -11.76
N GLU A 10 -10.30 -5.95 -10.96
CA GLU A 10 -9.28 -6.72 -10.24
C GLU A 10 -9.68 -7.07 -8.81
N LEU A 11 -10.92 -6.78 -8.41
CA LEU A 11 -11.38 -6.94 -7.02
C LEU A 11 -11.12 -8.34 -6.48
N GLU A 12 -11.43 -9.40 -7.23
CA GLU A 12 -11.26 -10.77 -6.75
C GLU A 12 -9.78 -11.11 -6.51
N SER A 13 -8.92 -10.77 -7.45
CA SER A 13 -7.46 -10.99 -7.30
C SER A 13 -6.88 -10.17 -6.17
N LEU A 14 -7.31 -8.91 -6.05
CA LEU A 14 -6.86 -8.03 -4.98
C LEU A 14 -7.33 -8.56 -3.62
N THR A 15 -8.56 -9.06 -3.54
CA THR A 15 -9.09 -9.64 -2.30
C THR A 15 -8.22 -10.79 -1.80
N GLU A 16 -7.79 -11.68 -2.68
CA GLU A 16 -6.93 -12.80 -2.32
C GLU A 16 -5.60 -12.32 -1.77
N LEU A 17 -4.97 -11.35 -2.42
CA LEU A 17 -3.71 -10.76 -1.95
C LEU A 17 -3.88 -10.06 -0.61
N PHE A 18 -4.95 -9.31 -0.47
CA PHE A 18 -5.26 -8.57 0.76
C PHE A 18 -5.51 -9.51 1.93
N ASP A 19 -6.21 -10.61 1.70
CA ASP A 19 -6.42 -11.63 2.73
C ASP A 19 -5.12 -12.27 3.17
N LEU A 20 -4.23 -12.59 2.22
CA LEU A 20 -2.89 -13.11 2.52
C LEU A 20 -2.07 -12.12 3.35
N TYR A 21 -2.16 -10.84 3.02
CA TYR A 21 -1.50 -9.75 3.75
C TYR A 21 -1.99 -9.70 5.20
N ARG A 22 -3.32 -9.79 5.42
CA ARG A 22 -3.89 -9.81 6.77
C ARG A 22 -3.44 -11.04 7.56
N VAL A 23 -3.40 -12.20 6.93
CA VAL A 23 -2.91 -13.44 7.56
C VAL A 23 -1.44 -13.30 7.94
N PHE A 24 -0.62 -12.66 7.10
CA PHE A 24 0.78 -12.36 7.42
C PHE A 24 0.90 -11.52 8.69
N TYR A 25 -0.07 -10.63 8.95
CA TYR A 25 -0.15 -9.82 10.18
C TYR A 25 -1.01 -10.49 11.25
N GLU A 26 -1.06 -11.83 11.24
CA GLU A 26 -1.69 -12.65 12.28
C GLU A 26 -3.20 -12.44 12.43
N GLN A 27 -3.86 -12.00 11.36
CA GLN A 27 -5.31 -11.91 11.32
C GLN A 27 -5.90 -13.21 10.77
N THR A 28 -7.13 -13.53 11.18
CA THR A 28 -7.84 -14.67 10.63
C THR A 28 -8.26 -14.38 9.19
N SER A 29 -8.09 -15.38 8.30
CA SER A 29 -8.58 -15.27 6.93
C SER A 29 -10.09 -15.01 6.90
N ASP A 30 -10.48 -14.02 6.10
CA ASP A 30 -11.89 -13.64 5.93
C ASP A 30 -12.08 -12.99 4.55
N LEU A 31 -12.19 -13.82 3.54
CA LEU A 31 -12.29 -13.35 2.15
C LEU A 31 -13.54 -12.50 1.92
N GLY A 32 -14.66 -12.84 2.56
CA GLY A 32 -15.91 -12.08 2.41
C GLY A 32 -15.79 -10.65 2.92
N ARG A 33 -15.27 -10.46 4.13
CA ARG A 33 -15.07 -9.13 4.70
C ARG A 33 -13.98 -8.36 3.96
N ALA A 34 -12.92 -9.03 3.55
CA ALA A 34 -11.85 -8.41 2.77
C ALA A 34 -12.39 -7.85 1.46
N ARG A 35 -13.18 -8.65 0.74
CA ARG A 35 -13.79 -8.24 -0.52
C ARG A 35 -14.69 -7.02 -0.34
N GLU A 36 -15.56 -7.04 0.67
CA GLU A 36 -16.48 -5.94 0.93
C GLU A 36 -15.76 -4.66 1.33
N PHE A 37 -14.73 -4.77 2.16
CA PHE A 37 -13.89 -3.63 2.55
C PHE A 37 -13.26 -2.96 1.33
N LEU A 38 -12.64 -3.75 0.47
CA LEU A 38 -11.97 -3.24 -0.73
C LEU A 38 -12.96 -2.68 -1.75
N ARG A 39 -14.10 -3.36 -1.92
CA ARG A 39 -15.15 -2.90 -2.83
C ARG A 39 -15.64 -1.50 -2.44
N GLU A 40 -15.90 -1.27 -1.15
CA GLU A 40 -16.32 0.05 -0.67
C GLU A 40 -15.24 1.10 -0.89
N ARG A 41 -13.99 0.77 -0.57
CA ARG A 41 -12.87 1.74 -0.75
C ARG A 41 -12.75 2.15 -2.21
N LEU A 42 -12.75 1.18 -3.11
CA LEU A 42 -12.60 1.45 -4.55
C LEU A 42 -13.83 2.17 -5.13
N THR A 43 -15.02 1.74 -4.74
CA THR A 43 -16.27 2.34 -5.24
C THR A 43 -16.40 3.81 -4.83
N ASN A 44 -16.03 4.12 -3.59
CA ASN A 44 -16.19 5.47 -3.03
C ASN A 44 -14.96 6.37 -3.26
N GLY A 45 -13.96 5.91 -3.99
CA GLY A 45 -12.75 6.70 -4.20
C GLY A 45 -11.96 6.96 -2.91
N GLU A 46 -12.04 6.06 -1.96
CA GLU A 46 -11.40 6.18 -0.65
C GLU A 46 -10.01 5.57 -0.59
N SER A 47 -9.60 4.90 -1.63
CA SER A 47 -8.24 4.39 -1.75
C SER A 47 -7.80 4.31 -3.20
N VAL A 48 -6.48 4.23 -3.38
CA VAL A 48 -5.85 3.96 -4.67
C VAL A 48 -4.94 2.76 -4.48
N VAL A 49 -5.07 1.77 -5.35
CA VAL A 49 -4.31 0.52 -5.25
C VAL A 49 -3.56 0.30 -6.55
N PHE A 50 -2.29 -0.08 -6.43
CA PHE A 50 -1.51 -0.60 -7.56
C PHE A 50 -1.21 -2.07 -7.29
N MET A 51 -1.32 -2.90 -8.31
CA MET A 51 -1.04 -4.32 -8.23
C MET A 51 0.14 -4.67 -9.12
N ALA A 52 0.94 -5.61 -8.64
CA ALA A 52 2.06 -6.16 -9.40
C ALA A 52 1.69 -7.54 -9.95
N PHE A 53 2.04 -7.77 -11.20
CA PHE A 53 1.79 -9.03 -11.91
C PHE A 53 3.11 -9.59 -12.44
N ASP A 54 3.29 -10.88 -12.28
CA ASP A 54 4.42 -11.60 -12.83
C ASP A 54 3.87 -12.69 -13.77
N GLU A 55 4.18 -12.56 -15.08
CA GLU A 55 3.64 -13.43 -16.11
C GLU A 55 2.11 -13.55 -16.05
N GLY A 56 1.45 -12.41 -15.80
CA GLY A 56 0.00 -12.32 -15.71
C GLY A 56 -0.59 -12.73 -14.36
N ASN A 57 0.21 -13.22 -13.43
CA ASN A 57 -0.24 -13.63 -12.10
C ASN A 57 -0.12 -12.48 -11.09
N PRO A 58 -1.18 -12.17 -10.32
CA PRO A 58 -1.10 -11.15 -9.29
C PRO A 58 -0.21 -11.62 -8.15
N ILE A 59 0.82 -10.86 -7.82
CA ILE A 59 1.81 -11.24 -6.82
C ILE A 59 2.01 -10.23 -5.69
N GLY A 60 1.44 -9.06 -5.80
CA GLY A 60 1.57 -8.05 -4.75
C GLY A 60 0.70 -6.84 -5.00
N PHE A 61 0.61 -5.98 -3.99
CA PHE A 61 -0.14 -4.73 -4.10
C PHE A 61 0.40 -3.68 -3.14
N VAL A 62 0.08 -2.42 -3.43
CA VAL A 62 0.27 -1.28 -2.54
C VAL A 62 -1.03 -0.51 -2.48
N GLN A 63 -1.44 -0.09 -1.28
CA GLN A 63 -2.66 0.69 -1.09
C GLN A 63 -2.37 2.02 -0.45
N LEU A 64 -2.91 3.08 -1.04
CA LEU A 64 -2.79 4.46 -0.58
C LEU A 64 -4.15 4.99 -0.16
N TYR A 65 -4.18 5.69 0.98
CA TYR A 65 -5.36 6.43 1.41
C TYR A 65 -5.11 7.93 1.24
N PRO A 66 -6.12 8.68 0.75
CA PRO A 66 -5.98 10.12 0.62
C PRO A 66 -6.02 10.80 1.99
N SER A 67 -5.21 11.84 2.13
CA SER A 67 -5.16 12.67 3.31
C SER A 67 -4.87 14.11 2.90
N PHE A 68 -4.85 15.02 3.86
CA PHE A 68 -4.59 16.42 3.60
C PHE A 68 -3.70 16.99 4.68
N SER A 69 -2.80 17.89 4.30
CA SER A 69 -2.03 18.70 5.23
C SER A 69 -2.67 20.08 5.33
N SER A 70 -3.23 20.40 6.49
CA SER A 70 -3.85 21.71 6.70
C SER A 70 -2.82 22.83 6.67
N VAL A 71 -1.68 22.61 7.32
CA VAL A 71 -0.61 23.63 7.38
C VAL A 71 -0.11 23.96 5.98
N SER A 72 0.08 22.98 5.13
CA SER A 72 0.57 23.17 3.76
C SER A 72 -0.54 23.48 2.76
N MET A 73 -1.80 23.28 3.14
CA MET A 73 -2.97 23.40 2.26
C MET A 73 -2.80 22.54 1.00
N MET A 74 -2.32 21.31 1.18
CA MET A 74 -2.02 20.38 0.10
C MET A 74 -2.53 18.99 0.41
N ARG A 75 -2.78 18.21 -0.65
CA ARG A 75 -3.04 16.79 -0.54
C ARG A 75 -1.78 16.06 -0.06
N SER A 76 -1.99 15.00 0.68
CA SER A 76 -0.96 14.04 1.08
C SER A 76 -1.53 12.64 0.88
N TRP A 77 -0.67 11.63 0.80
CA TRP A 77 -1.08 10.24 0.70
C TRP A 77 -0.49 9.44 1.85
N VAL A 78 -1.28 8.52 2.39
CA VAL A 78 -0.80 7.55 3.37
C VAL A 78 -0.65 6.21 2.66
N LEU A 79 0.57 5.71 2.57
CA LEU A 79 0.83 4.36 2.08
C LEU A 79 0.56 3.41 3.24
N ASN A 80 -0.63 2.79 3.23
CA ASN A 80 -1.09 2.00 4.35
C ASN A 80 -0.68 0.54 4.27
N ASP A 81 -0.66 -0.03 3.06
CA ASP A 81 -0.39 -1.45 2.85
C ASP A 81 0.60 -1.65 1.72
N LEU A 82 1.58 -2.52 1.94
CA LEU A 82 2.50 -3.00 0.92
C LEU A 82 2.74 -4.49 1.16
N PHE A 83 2.45 -5.30 0.17
CA PHE A 83 2.58 -6.74 0.28
C PHE A 83 3.03 -7.37 -1.03
N VAL A 84 3.97 -8.31 -0.94
CA VAL A 84 4.41 -9.15 -2.06
C VAL A 84 4.37 -10.59 -1.58
N LYS A 85 3.76 -11.48 -2.35
CA LYS A 85 3.71 -12.91 -2.03
C LYS A 85 5.11 -13.43 -1.76
N GLU A 86 5.23 -14.34 -0.81
CA GLU A 86 6.52 -14.93 -0.42
C GLU A 86 7.28 -15.51 -1.63
N SER A 87 6.56 -16.20 -2.51
CA SER A 87 7.14 -16.82 -3.71
C SER A 87 7.72 -15.81 -4.72
N ALA A 88 7.32 -14.53 -4.61
CA ALA A 88 7.74 -13.48 -5.53
C ALA A 88 8.68 -12.45 -4.89
N ARG A 89 9.10 -12.67 -3.65
CA ARG A 89 9.99 -11.75 -2.94
C ARG A 89 11.42 -11.82 -3.50
N LYS A 90 12.20 -10.76 -3.22
CA LYS A 90 13.60 -10.61 -3.66
C LYS A 90 13.76 -10.47 -5.17
N LYS A 91 12.71 -10.07 -5.87
CA LYS A 91 12.72 -9.84 -7.32
C LYS A 91 12.48 -8.37 -7.70
N GLY A 92 12.41 -7.48 -6.71
CA GLY A 92 12.23 -6.04 -6.95
C GLY A 92 10.78 -5.57 -7.06
N PHE A 93 9.79 -6.42 -6.85
CA PHE A 93 8.38 -6.03 -6.97
C PHE A 93 7.96 -4.98 -5.93
N GLY A 94 8.46 -5.09 -4.71
CA GLY A 94 8.17 -4.10 -3.65
C GLY A 94 8.66 -2.71 -4.04
N GLU A 95 9.85 -2.62 -4.57
CA GLU A 95 10.41 -1.35 -5.05
C GLU A 95 9.60 -0.79 -6.20
N GLU A 96 9.19 -1.62 -7.14
CA GLU A 96 8.36 -1.19 -8.28
C GLU A 96 6.99 -0.67 -7.82
N LEU A 97 6.38 -1.34 -6.85
CA LEU A 97 5.11 -0.90 -6.28
C LEU A 97 5.26 0.46 -5.57
N LEU A 98 6.33 0.63 -4.81
CA LEU A 98 6.62 1.91 -4.15
C LEU A 98 6.84 3.03 -5.15
N ASN A 99 7.58 2.76 -6.20
CA ASN A 99 7.84 3.75 -7.25
C ASN A 99 6.55 4.15 -7.96
N ALA A 100 5.65 3.20 -8.23
CA ALA A 100 4.36 3.49 -8.83
C ALA A 100 3.50 4.38 -7.92
N ALA A 101 3.48 4.09 -6.61
CA ALA A 101 2.76 4.89 -5.63
C ALA A 101 3.29 6.33 -5.57
N ILE A 102 4.61 6.51 -5.54
CA ILE A 102 5.24 7.83 -5.49
C ILE A 102 4.97 8.62 -6.76
N ALA A 103 5.09 7.97 -7.93
CA ALA A 103 4.79 8.61 -9.21
C ALA A 103 3.34 9.10 -9.26
N PHE A 104 2.41 8.28 -8.79
CA PHE A 104 1.00 8.65 -8.71
C PHE A 104 0.80 9.85 -7.78
N ALA A 105 1.40 9.83 -6.60
CA ALA A 105 1.31 10.93 -5.66
C ALA A 105 1.80 12.26 -6.27
N ARG A 106 2.91 12.21 -7.01
CA ARG A 106 3.43 13.39 -7.72
C ARG A 106 2.42 13.91 -8.75
N GLU A 107 1.81 13.03 -9.52
CA GLU A 107 0.82 13.40 -10.53
C GLU A 107 -0.39 14.11 -9.92
N THR A 108 -0.76 13.77 -8.69
CA THR A 108 -1.87 14.42 -7.99
C THR A 108 -1.50 15.77 -7.36
N GLY A 109 -0.24 16.19 -7.46
CA GLY A 109 0.24 17.41 -6.82
C GLY A 109 0.35 17.31 -5.32
N ALA A 110 0.47 16.11 -4.77
CA ALA A 110 0.56 15.90 -3.34
C ALA A 110 1.86 16.43 -2.75
N LYS A 111 1.81 16.83 -1.48
CA LYS A 111 2.98 17.25 -0.72
C LYS A 111 3.95 16.11 -0.50
N GLY A 112 3.44 14.90 -0.24
CA GLY A 112 4.26 13.74 0.03
C GLY A 112 3.46 12.50 0.31
N VAL A 113 4.19 11.44 0.67
CA VAL A 113 3.64 10.13 1.05
C VAL A 113 4.21 9.76 2.41
N SER A 114 3.35 9.42 3.35
CA SER A 114 3.77 8.93 4.66
C SER A 114 3.52 7.44 4.79
N LEU A 115 4.28 6.77 5.63
CA LEU A 115 4.05 5.37 5.97
C LEU A 115 4.57 5.08 7.37
N GLU A 116 4.08 3.98 7.95
CA GLU A 116 4.57 3.46 9.21
C GLU A 116 5.05 2.02 9.00
N THR A 117 6.04 1.61 9.77
CA THR A 117 6.52 0.23 9.80
C THR A 117 6.98 -0.11 11.21
N GLY A 118 6.98 -1.38 11.55
CA GLY A 118 7.44 -1.83 12.87
C GLY A 118 8.91 -1.52 13.10
N LYS A 119 9.25 -1.18 14.33
CA LYS A 119 10.63 -0.86 14.72
C LYS A 119 11.61 -1.99 14.41
N ASP A 120 11.12 -3.24 14.45
CA ASP A 120 11.94 -4.42 14.22
C ASP A 120 12.01 -4.83 12.75
N ASN A 121 11.23 -4.19 11.89
CA ASN A 121 11.19 -4.51 10.46
C ASN A 121 12.32 -3.78 9.70
N VAL A 122 13.55 -4.18 10.01
CA VAL A 122 14.77 -3.54 9.47
C VAL A 122 14.83 -3.66 7.94
N LYS A 123 14.40 -4.77 7.40
CA LYS A 123 14.41 -5.02 5.96
C LYS A 123 13.51 -4.01 5.21
N ALA A 124 12.30 -3.78 5.70
CA ALA A 124 11.39 -2.81 5.13
C ALA A 124 11.94 -1.40 5.26
N GLN A 125 12.50 -1.06 6.43
CA GLN A 125 13.12 0.25 6.66
C GLN A 125 14.23 0.54 5.65
N LYS A 126 15.08 -0.44 5.37
CA LYS A 126 16.15 -0.28 4.39
C LYS A 126 15.61 0.00 2.99
N LEU A 127 14.53 -0.67 2.61
CA LEU A 127 13.89 -0.45 1.32
C LEU A 127 13.33 0.98 1.23
N TYR A 128 12.61 1.42 2.25
CA TYR A 128 12.03 2.75 2.27
C TYR A 128 13.11 3.84 2.20
N GLU A 129 14.16 3.70 2.99
CA GLU A 129 15.28 4.65 3.02
C GLU A 129 16.01 4.67 1.68
N LYS A 130 16.20 3.52 1.05
CA LYS A 130 16.81 3.41 -0.29
C LYS A 130 16.04 4.21 -1.33
N ILE A 131 14.72 4.18 -1.25
CA ILE A 131 13.84 4.88 -2.20
C ILE A 131 13.83 6.38 -1.95
N GLY A 132 14.09 6.80 -0.71
CA GLY A 132 14.16 8.21 -0.36
C GLY A 132 13.22 8.63 0.77
N PHE A 133 12.53 7.69 1.41
CA PHE A 133 11.76 8.02 2.61
C PHE A 133 12.72 8.37 3.74
N ALA A 134 12.40 9.44 4.47
CA ALA A 134 13.18 9.86 5.64
C ALA A 134 12.40 9.50 6.91
N ARG A 135 13.12 8.99 7.90
CA ARG A 135 12.53 8.74 9.22
C ARG A 135 12.20 10.07 9.87
N GLU A 136 10.94 10.23 10.27
CA GLU A 136 10.50 11.43 10.97
C GLU A 136 10.80 11.35 12.46
N THR A 137 10.95 12.52 13.08
CA THR A 137 11.26 12.64 14.50
C THR A 137 10.00 12.92 15.34
N ASN A 138 8.86 13.14 14.72
CA ASN A 138 7.62 13.42 15.41
C ASN A 138 7.11 12.18 16.15
N HIS A 139 6.53 12.38 17.32
CA HIS A 139 5.87 11.30 18.04
C HIS A 139 4.48 11.04 17.48
N PHE A 140 4.14 9.77 17.35
CA PHE A 140 2.82 9.33 16.90
C PHE A 140 2.03 8.82 18.10
N TYR A 141 0.78 9.24 18.23
CA TYR A 141 -0.11 8.82 19.31
C TYR A 141 -1.36 8.19 18.71
N TYR A 142 -1.86 7.13 19.34
CA TYR A 142 -3.05 6.43 18.88
C TYR A 142 -3.99 6.23 20.07
N PHE A 143 -5.24 6.59 19.90
CA PHE A 143 -6.27 6.37 20.94
C PHE A 143 -7.21 5.28 20.41
N THR A 144 -7.27 4.14 21.10
CA THR A 144 -8.14 3.02 20.71
C THR A 144 -9.57 3.28 21.18
N ILE A 145 -10.50 3.11 20.26
CA ILE A 145 -11.93 3.23 20.54
C ILE A 145 -12.50 1.88 20.99
#